data_2a702ec334bb262955a2332ed8dc7b27
#
_entry.id   2a702ec334bb262955a2332ed8dc7b27
#
_cell.length_a   1.000
_cell.length_b   1.000
_cell.length_c   1.000
_cell.angle_alpha   90.00
_cell.angle_beta   90.00
_cell.angle_gamma   90.00
#
_symmetry.space_group_name_H-M   'P 1'
#
loop_
_entity.id
_entity.type
_entity.pdbx_description
1 polymer ?
#
loop_
_entity_poly.entity_id
_entity_poly.type
_entity_poly.pdbx_seq_one_letter_code
_entity_poly.pdbx_strand_id
1 'polypeptide(L)'
;MPSTILDSAVFRDIFTTEAMRNVFSDENRVQKYLDFEAALARAQARLGIIPKEAAAEIVRHCSADKIDMAKLKEATERIGYPVLPVVQQLVKLCKDGLGEWSHWGATTQDITDTATIMQIREALALVEKDIDGICDGLANLAKKYRDTPMAGRSNLQQAVPITFGYKMATMLAAFERHKQRLKELKPRVLVGEFGGAAGTLSSLGKDGLKVQDELMKELKLGQPEISWHTVRDRIAEVGCFLGLVTGSCGKIAFDVKLLMQTEVEEVYEPFHAGRGSSSTMPQKRNPISSVYITAQTAMVRQLVAALLDAQGEDHERSTGPWEIEWIALPEIFMLSAGALSQTRFLVEGLQVNEKKMRENLDITKGLIMSEAVMMGLGAQLGRNKAHDLVYDICRDVVKTGRSLIDLLAEDKEISKYADRKKLERLVDPANYLGVAGEMVDRVLKMRK
;
A
#
# COMPACT_ATOMS: atom_id res chain seq x y z
N MET A 1 -30.22 8.91 -1.06
CA MET A 1 -29.86 8.07 0.10
C MET A 1 -28.56 8.59 0.70
N PRO A 2 -28.38 8.60 2.01
CA PRO A 2 -27.07 8.90 2.59
C PRO A 2 -26.06 7.87 2.10
N SER A 3 -24.82 8.30 1.85
CA SER A 3 -23.74 7.45 1.36
C SER A 3 -22.44 7.75 2.11
N THR A 4 -21.63 6.74 2.31
CA THR A 4 -20.23 6.92 2.71
C THR A 4 -19.42 7.40 1.52
N ILE A 5 -18.20 7.85 1.73
CA ILE A 5 -17.34 8.29 0.63
C ILE A 5 -16.99 7.15 -0.34
N LEU A 6 -17.02 5.91 0.15
CA LEU A 6 -16.72 4.71 -0.63
C LEU A 6 -17.89 4.28 -1.54
N ASP A 7 -19.13 4.60 -1.14
CA ASP A 7 -20.37 4.25 -1.88
C ASP A 7 -20.86 5.40 -2.74
N SER A 8 -20.38 6.62 -2.49
CA SER A 8 -20.85 7.83 -3.15
C SER A 8 -20.59 7.79 -4.66
N ALA A 9 -21.62 7.96 -5.47
CA ALA A 9 -21.48 8.09 -6.91
C ALA A 9 -20.60 9.27 -7.36
N VAL A 10 -20.39 10.27 -6.47
CA VAL A 10 -19.57 11.45 -6.74
C VAL A 10 -18.11 11.23 -6.35
N PHE A 11 -17.84 10.49 -5.26
CA PHE A 11 -16.51 10.43 -4.66
C PHE A 11 -15.81 9.07 -4.75
N ARG A 12 -16.54 7.97 -4.91
CA ARG A 12 -15.99 6.62 -4.81
C ARG A 12 -14.79 6.36 -5.73
N ASP A 13 -14.79 6.91 -6.95
CA ASP A 13 -13.70 6.72 -7.91
C ASP A 13 -12.43 7.51 -7.59
N ILE A 14 -12.51 8.43 -6.60
CA ILE A 14 -11.36 9.15 -6.05
C ILE A 14 -10.74 8.35 -4.90
N PHE A 15 -11.57 7.72 -4.06
CA PHE A 15 -11.14 7.07 -2.82
C PHE A 15 -10.96 5.56 -2.92
N THR A 16 -11.38 4.95 -4.02
CA THR A 16 -11.20 3.52 -4.30
C THR A 16 -11.10 3.30 -5.80
N THR A 17 -11.01 2.04 -6.23
CA THR A 17 -11.05 1.65 -7.65
C THR A 17 -12.24 0.73 -7.89
N GLU A 18 -12.81 0.77 -9.12
CA GLU A 18 -13.91 -0.11 -9.50
C GLU A 18 -13.54 -1.59 -9.33
N ALA A 19 -12.32 -1.97 -9.74
CA ALA A 19 -11.85 -3.34 -9.60
C ALA A 19 -11.86 -3.82 -8.14
N MET A 20 -11.44 -2.98 -7.19
CA MET A 20 -11.44 -3.35 -5.77
C MET A 20 -12.86 -3.39 -5.19
N ARG A 21 -13.75 -2.46 -5.59
CA ARG A 21 -15.16 -2.51 -5.19
C ARG A 21 -15.84 -3.80 -5.66
N ASN A 22 -15.54 -4.24 -6.88
CA ASN A 22 -16.08 -5.50 -7.40
C ASN A 22 -15.63 -6.72 -6.60
N VAL A 23 -14.39 -6.73 -6.08
CA VAL A 23 -13.93 -7.82 -5.19
C VAL A 23 -14.79 -7.91 -3.93
N PHE A 24 -15.20 -6.78 -3.35
CA PHE A 24 -15.99 -6.74 -2.12
C PHE A 24 -17.50 -6.48 -2.36
N SER A 25 -17.98 -6.65 -3.58
CA SER A 25 -19.42 -6.58 -3.86
C SER A 25 -20.18 -7.75 -3.25
N ASP A 26 -21.47 -7.55 -2.98
CA ASP A 26 -22.33 -8.60 -2.45
C ASP A 26 -22.45 -9.80 -3.42
N GLU A 27 -22.50 -9.53 -4.72
CA GLU A 27 -22.53 -10.55 -5.76
C GLU A 27 -21.28 -11.43 -5.74
N ASN A 28 -20.08 -10.82 -5.64
CA ASN A 28 -18.83 -11.58 -5.56
C ASN A 28 -18.74 -12.34 -4.23
N ARG A 29 -19.16 -11.75 -3.12
CA ARG A 29 -19.22 -12.42 -1.82
C ARG A 29 -20.10 -13.67 -1.86
N VAL A 30 -21.31 -13.55 -2.40
CA VAL A 30 -22.25 -14.68 -2.56
C VAL A 30 -21.66 -15.71 -3.51
N GLN A 31 -21.00 -15.30 -4.60
CA GLN A 31 -20.33 -16.23 -5.50
C GLN A 31 -19.22 -17.02 -4.75
N LYS A 32 -18.45 -16.38 -3.86
CA LYS A 32 -17.45 -17.10 -3.05
C LYS A 32 -18.07 -18.10 -2.09
N TYR A 33 -19.23 -17.81 -1.51
CA TYR A 33 -19.97 -18.80 -0.71
C TYR A 33 -20.36 -20.00 -1.56
N LEU A 34 -20.87 -19.77 -2.76
CA LEU A 34 -21.26 -20.83 -3.70
C LEU A 34 -20.04 -21.59 -4.28
N ASP A 35 -18.91 -20.92 -4.49
CA ASP A 35 -17.66 -21.56 -4.89
C ASP A 35 -17.17 -22.54 -3.81
N PHE A 36 -17.31 -22.17 -2.53
CA PHE A 36 -17.01 -23.04 -1.40
C PHE A 36 -17.95 -24.27 -1.38
N GLU A 37 -19.27 -24.07 -1.49
CA GLU A 37 -20.25 -25.17 -1.50
C GLU A 37 -20.03 -26.12 -2.67
N ALA A 38 -19.72 -25.59 -3.84
CA ALA A 38 -19.39 -26.39 -5.02
C ALA A 38 -18.10 -27.22 -4.81
N ALA A 39 -17.08 -26.62 -4.24
CA ALA A 39 -15.82 -27.29 -3.94
C ALA A 39 -16.00 -28.37 -2.86
N LEU A 40 -16.76 -28.07 -1.81
CA LEU A 40 -17.08 -29.00 -0.73
C LEU A 40 -17.83 -30.23 -1.29
N ALA A 41 -18.88 -30.00 -2.09
CA ALA A 41 -19.64 -31.09 -2.71
C ALA A 41 -18.76 -31.99 -3.60
N ARG A 42 -17.87 -31.39 -4.43
CA ARG A 42 -16.93 -32.17 -5.24
C ARG A 42 -15.92 -32.95 -4.40
N ALA A 43 -15.37 -32.36 -3.36
CA ALA A 43 -14.43 -33.02 -2.46
C ALA A 43 -15.08 -34.23 -1.74
N GLN A 44 -16.27 -34.04 -1.20
CA GLN A 44 -17.00 -35.08 -0.48
C GLN A 44 -17.48 -36.22 -1.39
N ALA A 45 -17.91 -35.89 -2.62
CA ALA A 45 -18.29 -36.93 -3.58
C ALA A 45 -17.09 -37.79 -4.04
N ARG A 46 -15.89 -37.20 -4.19
CA ARG A 46 -14.67 -37.97 -4.47
C ARG A 46 -14.32 -38.95 -3.34
N LEU A 47 -14.58 -38.55 -2.13
CA LEU A 47 -14.34 -39.39 -0.93
C LEU A 47 -15.50 -40.35 -0.61
N GLY A 48 -16.59 -40.30 -1.40
CA GLY A 48 -17.75 -41.18 -1.20
C GLY A 48 -18.61 -40.82 0.01
N ILE A 49 -18.52 -39.59 0.51
CA ILE A 49 -19.28 -39.11 1.67
C ILE A 49 -20.69 -38.68 1.25
N ILE A 50 -20.81 -38.04 0.11
CA ILE A 50 -22.11 -37.70 -0.50
C ILE A 50 -22.27 -38.38 -1.87
N PRO A 51 -23.49 -38.57 -2.38
CA PRO A 51 -23.72 -39.13 -3.72
C PRO A 51 -23.12 -38.24 -4.82
N LYS A 52 -22.55 -38.86 -5.84
CA LYS A 52 -21.96 -38.15 -6.98
C LYS A 52 -23.00 -37.29 -7.74
N GLU A 53 -24.21 -37.80 -7.89
CA GLU A 53 -25.35 -37.12 -8.49
C GLU A 53 -25.78 -35.88 -7.69
N ALA A 54 -25.70 -35.94 -6.36
CA ALA A 54 -25.96 -34.77 -5.49
C ALA A 54 -24.89 -33.69 -5.68
N ALA A 55 -23.63 -34.07 -5.70
CA ALA A 55 -22.55 -33.12 -5.98
C ALA A 55 -22.69 -32.45 -7.36
N ALA A 56 -23.02 -33.23 -8.40
CA ALA A 56 -23.21 -32.68 -9.74
C ALA A 56 -24.38 -31.68 -9.80
N GLU A 57 -25.49 -32.00 -9.10
CA GLU A 57 -26.66 -31.11 -9.05
C GLU A 57 -26.36 -29.85 -8.25
N ILE A 58 -25.72 -29.93 -7.10
CA ILE A 58 -25.30 -28.77 -6.29
C ILE A 58 -24.38 -27.85 -7.11
N VAL A 59 -23.32 -28.40 -7.70
CA VAL A 59 -22.34 -27.63 -8.49
C VAL A 59 -23.02 -26.88 -9.66
N ARG A 60 -24.00 -27.51 -10.32
CA ARG A 60 -24.75 -26.89 -11.42
C ARG A 60 -25.49 -25.62 -10.98
N HIS A 61 -25.87 -25.52 -9.71
CA HIS A 61 -26.64 -24.40 -9.19
C HIS A 61 -25.82 -23.38 -8.40
N CYS A 62 -24.52 -23.60 -8.18
CA CYS A 62 -23.63 -22.69 -7.46
C CYS A 62 -23.22 -21.49 -8.34
N SER A 63 -24.16 -20.60 -8.60
CA SER A 63 -23.94 -19.34 -9.34
C SER A 63 -24.78 -18.21 -8.71
N ALA A 64 -24.12 -17.06 -8.44
CA ALA A 64 -24.75 -15.95 -7.73
C ALA A 64 -25.95 -15.34 -8.47
N ASP A 65 -25.99 -15.42 -9.82
CA ASP A 65 -27.10 -14.98 -10.64
C ASP A 65 -28.42 -15.76 -10.39
N LYS A 66 -28.34 -16.92 -9.75
CA LYS A 66 -29.50 -17.74 -9.35
C LYS A 66 -30.02 -17.42 -7.95
N ILE A 67 -29.33 -16.58 -7.20
CA ILE A 67 -29.70 -16.21 -5.83
C ILE A 67 -30.55 -14.94 -5.87
N ASP A 68 -31.71 -15.00 -5.25
CA ASP A 68 -32.57 -13.83 -5.04
C ASP A 68 -31.99 -12.96 -3.91
N MET A 69 -31.25 -11.91 -4.28
CA MET A 69 -30.58 -11.02 -3.34
C MET A 69 -31.55 -10.27 -2.43
N ALA A 70 -32.77 -9.98 -2.87
CA ALA A 70 -33.76 -9.30 -2.03
C ALA A 70 -34.23 -10.22 -0.88
N LYS A 71 -34.54 -11.49 -1.22
CA LYS A 71 -34.87 -12.50 -0.19
C LYS A 71 -33.68 -12.84 0.69
N LEU A 72 -32.47 -12.85 0.13
CA LEU A 72 -31.24 -13.05 0.90
C LEU A 72 -31.10 -11.96 1.96
N LYS A 73 -31.27 -10.68 1.57
CA LYS A 73 -31.23 -9.54 2.50
C LYS A 73 -32.24 -9.71 3.64
N GLU A 74 -33.53 -9.92 3.31
CA GLU A 74 -34.59 -10.09 4.30
C GLU A 74 -34.30 -11.23 5.28
N ALA A 75 -33.85 -12.38 4.78
CA ALA A 75 -33.52 -13.52 5.61
C ALA A 75 -32.26 -13.28 6.47
N THR A 76 -31.26 -12.59 5.93
CA THR A 76 -30.03 -12.22 6.67
C THR A 76 -30.36 -11.27 7.82
N GLU A 77 -31.20 -10.26 7.62
CA GLU A 77 -31.63 -9.36 8.70
C GLU A 77 -32.36 -10.09 9.84
N ARG A 78 -33.12 -11.13 9.52
CA ARG A 78 -33.84 -11.94 10.51
C ARG A 78 -32.93 -12.93 11.24
N ILE A 79 -31.97 -13.56 10.54
CA ILE A 79 -31.11 -14.64 11.08
C ILE A 79 -29.83 -14.08 11.69
N GLY A 80 -29.33 -12.95 11.18
CA GLY A 80 -28.05 -12.33 11.53
C GLY A 80 -26.88 -12.70 10.63
N TYR A 81 -26.96 -13.78 9.84
CA TYR A 81 -25.87 -14.29 9.01
C TYR A 81 -26.36 -14.71 7.61
N PRO A 82 -25.57 -14.43 6.53
CA PRO A 82 -26.04 -14.64 5.15
C PRO A 82 -25.91 -16.09 4.65
N VAL A 83 -25.05 -16.92 5.23
CA VAL A 83 -24.70 -18.25 4.68
C VAL A 83 -25.88 -19.19 4.67
N LEU A 84 -26.61 -19.34 5.79
CA LEU A 84 -27.77 -20.24 5.86
C LEU A 84 -28.84 -19.86 4.82
N PRO A 85 -29.23 -18.59 4.63
CA PRO A 85 -30.14 -18.21 3.57
C PRO A 85 -29.65 -18.52 2.13
N VAL A 86 -28.35 -18.39 1.86
CA VAL A 86 -27.76 -18.79 0.57
C VAL A 86 -27.90 -20.29 0.36
N VAL A 87 -27.52 -21.11 1.38
CA VAL A 87 -27.65 -22.57 1.31
C VAL A 87 -29.10 -22.99 1.13
N GLN A 88 -30.05 -22.38 1.84
CA GLN A 88 -31.49 -22.66 1.68
C GLN A 88 -32.01 -22.36 0.26
N GLN A 89 -31.51 -21.31 -0.38
CA GLN A 89 -31.87 -21.05 -1.79
C GLN A 89 -31.22 -22.08 -2.71
N LEU A 90 -29.94 -22.43 -2.51
CA LEU A 90 -29.25 -23.47 -3.27
C LEU A 90 -29.98 -24.81 -3.20
N VAL A 91 -30.38 -25.26 -1.99
CA VAL A 91 -31.13 -26.49 -1.80
C VAL A 91 -32.43 -26.51 -2.61
N LYS A 92 -33.19 -25.38 -2.61
CA LYS A 92 -34.45 -25.24 -3.37
C LYS A 92 -34.26 -25.27 -4.89
N LEU A 93 -33.09 -24.90 -5.39
CA LEU A 93 -32.78 -24.95 -6.83
C LEU A 93 -32.48 -26.38 -7.31
N CYS A 94 -32.03 -27.26 -6.42
CA CYS A 94 -31.68 -28.62 -6.72
C CYS A 94 -32.92 -29.54 -6.81
N LYS A 95 -32.93 -30.49 -7.75
CA LYS A 95 -34.02 -31.43 -7.98
C LYS A 95 -33.90 -32.67 -7.10
N ASP A 96 -35.02 -33.37 -6.97
CA ASP A 96 -35.11 -34.72 -6.39
C ASP A 96 -34.49 -34.85 -4.98
N GLY A 97 -34.50 -33.78 -4.20
CA GLY A 97 -33.92 -33.75 -2.86
C GLY A 97 -32.38 -33.79 -2.82
N LEU A 98 -31.73 -33.69 -3.98
CA LEU A 98 -30.25 -33.76 -4.07
C LEU A 98 -29.56 -32.56 -3.41
N GLY A 99 -30.26 -31.45 -3.24
CA GLY A 99 -29.77 -30.26 -2.52
C GLY A 99 -29.56 -30.48 -1.04
N GLU A 100 -30.22 -31.44 -0.41
CA GLU A 100 -30.09 -31.73 1.03
C GLU A 100 -28.67 -32.19 1.43
N TRP A 101 -27.81 -32.50 0.47
CA TRP A 101 -26.40 -32.80 0.65
C TRP A 101 -25.48 -31.56 0.64
N SER A 102 -26.04 -30.35 0.43
CA SER A 102 -25.28 -29.10 0.53
C SER A 102 -24.85 -28.84 1.96
N HIS A 103 -23.75 -28.12 2.16
CA HIS A 103 -23.29 -27.69 3.49
C HIS A 103 -22.95 -28.84 4.44
N TRP A 104 -22.69 -30.03 3.95
CA TRP A 104 -22.52 -31.22 4.77
C TRP A 104 -21.27 -31.15 5.64
N GLY A 105 -21.47 -31.06 6.95
CA GLY A 105 -20.40 -30.94 7.93
C GLY A 105 -19.75 -29.55 8.09
N ALA A 106 -20.17 -28.57 7.31
CA ALA A 106 -19.70 -27.21 7.41
C ALA A 106 -20.45 -26.37 8.44
N THR A 107 -19.91 -25.22 8.79
CA THR A 107 -20.57 -24.18 9.59
C THR A 107 -20.49 -22.83 8.84
N THR A 108 -21.34 -21.88 9.22
CA THR A 108 -21.37 -20.52 8.66
C THR A 108 -19.98 -19.88 8.55
N GLN A 109 -19.17 -20.01 9.60
CA GLN A 109 -17.85 -19.37 9.63
C GLN A 109 -16.85 -20.02 8.68
N ASP A 110 -16.87 -21.35 8.48
CA ASP A 110 -16.04 -22.02 7.48
C ASP A 110 -16.16 -21.35 6.10
N ILE A 111 -17.40 -21.05 5.70
CA ILE A 111 -17.72 -20.48 4.42
C ILE A 111 -17.36 -19.00 4.38
N THR A 112 -17.75 -18.25 5.41
CA THR A 112 -17.51 -16.81 5.46
C THR A 112 -16.02 -16.51 5.48
N ASP A 113 -15.24 -17.19 6.31
CA ASP A 113 -13.80 -17.00 6.42
C ASP A 113 -13.07 -17.41 5.14
N THR A 114 -13.40 -18.60 4.59
CA THR A 114 -12.77 -19.06 3.34
C THR A 114 -13.15 -18.17 2.16
N ALA A 115 -14.38 -17.70 2.07
CA ALA A 115 -14.80 -16.70 1.06
C ALA A 115 -14.03 -15.39 1.21
N THR A 116 -13.84 -14.93 2.44
CA THR A 116 -13.01 -13.74 2.74
C THR A 116 -11.56 -13.95 2.28
N ILE A 117 -10.96 -15.11 2.53
CA ILE A 117 -9.61 -15.43 2.02
C ILE A 117 -9.57 -15.44 0.48
N MET A 118 -10.61 -15.92 -0.19
CA MET A 118 -10.70 -15.87 -1.65
C MET A 118 -10.80 -14.42 -2.16
N GLN A 119 -11.57 -13.55 -1.48
CA GLN A 119 -11.61 -12.11 -1.79
C GLN A 119 -10.25 -11.44 -1.51
N ILE A 120 -9.59 -11.76 -0.40
CA ILE A 120 -8.22 -11.28 -0.10
C ILE A 120 -7.26 -11.68 -1.21
N ARG A 121 -7.32 -12.90 -1.73
CA ARG A 121 -6.48 -13.36 -2.84
C ARG A 121 -6.66 -12.49 -4.09
N GLU A 122 -7.89 -12.19 -4.46
CA GLU A 122 -8.21 -11.32 -5.60
C GLU A 122 -7.74 -9.87 -5.34
N ALA A 123 -8.00 -9.35 -4.15
CA ALA A 123 -7.59 -8.01 -3.75
C ALA A 123 -6.07 -7.84 -3.70
N LEU A 124 -5.33 -8.82 -3.15
CA LEU A 124 -3.86 -8.79 -3.13
C LEU A 124 -3.24 -8.85 -4.53
N ALA A 125 -3.90 -9.48 -5.51
CA ALA A 125 -3.44 -9.45 -6.90
C ALA A 125 -3.55 -8.03 -7.51
N LEU A 126 -4.59 -7.27 -7.17
CA LEU A 126 -4.73 -5.87 -7.57
C LEU A 126 -3.67 -4.99 -6.89
N VAL A 127 -3.47 -5.19 -5.59
CA VAL A 127 -2.42 -4.49 -4.81
C VAL A 127 -1.02 -4.75 -5.40
N GLU A 128 -0.71 -6.00 -5.75
CA GLU A 128 0.57 -6.38 -6.37
C GLU A 128 0.81 -5.65 -7.68
N LYS A 129 -0.20 -5.59 -8.54
CA LYS A 129 -0.17 -4.88 -9.83
C LYS A 129 0.13 -3.38 -9.65
N ASP A 130 -0.46 -2.75 -8.65
CA ASP A 130 -0.24 -1.32 -8.41
C ASP A 130 1.14 -1.08 -7.77
N ILE A 131 1.60 -1.94 -6.86
CA ILE A 131 2.96 -1.88 -6.32
C ILE A 131 3.99 -2.01 -7.45
N ASP A 132 3.78 -2.93 -8.40
CA ASP A 132 4.66 -3.09 -9.56
C ASP A 132 4.71 -1.81 -10.41
N GLY A 133 3.56 -1.22 -10.71
CA GLY A 133 3.50 0.05 -11.46
C GLY A 133 4.20 1.21 -10.72
N ILE A 134 4.06 1.29 -9.40
CA ILE A 134 4.77 2.29 -8.58
C ILE A 134 6.28 2.05 -8.63
N CYS A 135 6.73 0.80 -8.51
CA CYS A 135 8.15 0.45 -8.64
C CYS A 135 8.70 0.87 -10.01
N ASP A 136 7.96 0.63 -11.08
CA ASP A 136 8.36 1.00 -12.44
C ASP A 136 8.45 2.52 -12.60
N GLY A 137 7.45 3.27 -12.13
CA GLY A 137 7.45 4.73 -12.14
C GLY A 137 8.63 5.32 -11.37
N LEU A 138 8.85 4.85 -10.14
CA LEU A 138 9.97 5.30 -9.29
C LEU A 138 11.33 4.92 -9.90
N ALA A 139 11.47 3.75 -10.51
CA ALA A 139 12.70 3.33 -11.16
C ALA A 139 13.02 4.20 -12.38
N ASN A 140 12.01 4.56 -13.18
CA ASN A 140 12.16 5.45 -14.31
C ASN A 140 12.61 6.86 -13.86
N LEU A 141 12.00 7.41 -12.80
CA LEU A 141 12.40 8.67 -12.22
C LEU A 141 13.82 8.62 -11.64
N ALA A 142 14.14 7.58 -10.88
CA ALA A 142 15.46 7.39 -10.30
C ALA A 142 16.55 7.31 -11.36
N LYS A 143 16.30 6.58 -12.44
CA LYS A 143 17.24 6.45 -13.58
C LYS A 143 17.39 7.76 -14.36
N LYS A 144 16.25 8.40 -14.69
CA LYS A 144 16.25 9.63 -15.51
C LYS A 144 16.96 10.78 -14.81
N TYR A 145 16.76 10.93 -13.52
CA TYR A 145 17.29 12.06 -12.74
C TYR A 145 18.43 11.63 -11.80
N ARG A 146 19.16 10.58 -12.19
CA ARG A 146 20.23 9.96 -11.42
C ARG A 146 21.24 10.99 -10.88
N ASP A 147 21.60 11.94 -11.73
CA ASP A 147 22.65 12.94 -11.49
C ASP A 147 22.11 14.37 -11.35
N THR A 148 20.77 14.56 -11.33
CA THR A 148 20.14 15.88 -11.21
C THR A 148 20.27 16.40 -9.78
N PRO A 149 21.10 17.46 -9.51
CA PRO A 149 21.31 17.95 -8.17
C PRO A 149 20.10 18.72 -7.66
N MET A 150 19.81 18.54 -6.37
CA MET A 150 18.80 19.27 -5.62
C MET A 150 19.23 19.46 -4.17
N ALA A 151 18.57 20.38 -3.44
CA ALA A 151 18.81 20.53 -2.02
C ALA A 151 18.24 19.32 -1.24
N GLY A 152 19.12 18.62 -0.52
CA GLY A 152 18.71 17.73 0.56
C GLY A 152 18.21 18.56 1.73
N ARG A 153 17.09 18.12 2.36
CA ARG A 153 16.48 18.85 3.47
C ARG A 153 16.40 17.98 4.71
N SER A 154 16.93 18.51 5.80
CA SER A 154 16.86 17.92 7.15
C SER A 154 16.09 18.89 8.06
N ASN A 155 15.07 18.40 8.75
CA ASN A 155 14.17 19.25 9.57
C ASN A 155 13.62 20.46 8.80
N LEU A 156 13.27 20.26 7.50
CA LEU A 156 12.79 21.26 6.56
C LEU A 156 13.83 22.36 6.21
N GLN A 157 15.08 22.26 6.68
CA GLN A 157 16.17 23.15 6.31
C GLN A 157 17.04 22.51 5.22
N GLN A 158 17.59 23.33 4.34
CA GLN A 158 18.63 22.86 3.41
C GLN A 158 19.86 22.36 4.19
N ALA A 159 20.28 21.14 3.91
CA ALA A 159 21.42 20.50 4.56
C ALA A 159 22.62 20.47 3.60
N VAL A 160 22.66 19.48 2.74
CA VAL A 160 23.69 19.31 1.70
C VAL A 160 23.03 18.93 0.37
N PRO A 161 23.71 19.09 -0.77
CA PRO A 161 23.18 18.62 -2.05
C PRO A 161 22.99 17.11 -2.08
N ILE A 162 21.91 16.68 -2.75
CA ILE A 162 21.63 15.28 -3.13
C ILE A 162 21.23 15.25 -4.59
N THR A 163 20.89 14.09 -5.14
CA THR A 163 20.23 14.03 -6.45
C THR A 163 18.75 13.69 -6.33
N PHE A 164 17.93 14.17 -7.27
CA PHE A 164 16.52 13.79 -7.32
C PHE A 164 16.36 12.29 -7.57
N GLY A 165 17.24 11.70 -8.40
CA GLY A 165 17.28 10.26 -8.59
C GLY A 165 17.54 9.48 -7.29
N TYR A 166 18.43 9.95 -6.43
CA TYR A 166 18.65 9.37 -5.09
C TYR A 166 17.38 9.43 -4.24
N LYS A 167 16.68 10.58 -4.21
CA LYS A 167 15.40 10.71 -3.50
C LYS A 167 14.37 9.69 -3.99
N MET A 168 14.24 9.47 -5.30
CA MET A 168 13.33 8.49 -5.88
C MET A 168 13.77 7.05 -5.58
N ALA A 169 15.07 6.77 -5.63
CA ALA A 169 15.61 5.45 -5.32
C ALA A 169 15.38 5.04 -3.85
N THR A 170 15.39 5.98 -2.89
CA THR A 170 15.05 5.66 -1.49
C THR A 170 13.61 5.18 -1.35
N MET A 171 12.66 5.79 -2.08
CA MET A 171 11.26 5.37 -2.12
C MET A 171 11.09 4.04 -2.85
N LEU A 172 11.77 3.85 -3.98
CA LEU A 172 11.79 2.60 -4.73
C LEU A 172 12.22 1.42 -3.85
N ALA A 173 13.31 1.58 -3.10
CA ALA A 173 13.81 0.53 -2.20
C ALA A 173 12.77 0.12 -1.13
N ALA A 174 11.90 1.02 -0.70
CA ALA A 174 10.80 0.69 0.21
C ALA A 174 9.74 -0.16 -0.48
N PHE A 175 9.34 0.19 -1.72
CA PHE A 175 8.34 -0.56 -2.48
C PHE A 175 8.85 -1.94 -2.93
N GLU A 176 10.12 -2.08 -3.28
CA GLU A 176 10.73 -3.41 -3.54
C GLU A 176 10.67 -4.32 -2.30
N ARG A 177 10.86 -3.76 -1.09
CA ARG A 177 10.63 -4.52 0.15
C ARG A 177 9.16 -4.87 0.37
N HIS A 178 8.20 -4.05 -0.10
CA HIS A 178 6.78 -4.41 -0.04
C HIS A 178 6.44 -5.57 -0.98
N LYS A 179 7.04 -5.64 -2.17
CA LYS A 179 6.92 -6.82 -3.05
C LYS A 179 7.40 -8.09 -2.35
N GLN A 180 8.55 -8.01 -1.70
CA GLN A 180 9.08 -9.15 -0.95
C GLN A 180 8.15 -9.55 0.22
N ARG A 181 7.67 -8.57 1.01
CA ARG A 181 6.68 -8.84 2.06
C ARG A 181 5.41 -9.49 1.53
N LEU A 182 4.89 -9.02 0.41
CA LEU A 182 3.69 -9.60 -0.21
C LEU A 182 3.91 -11.06 -0.62
N LYS A 183 5.07 -11.36 -1.22
CA LYS A 183 5.45 -12.73 -1.57
C LYS A 183 5.51 -13.63 -0.34
N GLU A 184 6.08 -13.14 0.75
CA GLU A 184 6.21 -13.87 2.02
C GLU A 184 4.90 -13.98 2.78
N LEU A 185 4.01 -12.99 2.65
CA LEU A 185 2.70 -12.94 3.28
C LEU A 185 1.74 -13.99 2.70
N LYS A 186 1.65 -14.08 1.38
CA LYS A 186 0.67 -14.93 0.66
C LYS A 186 0.56 -16.36 1.20
N PRO A 187 1.64 -17.11 1.43
CA PRO A 187 1.55 -18.48 1.95
C PRO A 187 0.94 -18.59 3.34
N ARG A 188 1.11 -17.57 4.20
CA ARG A 188 0.57 -17.58 5.57
C ARG A 188 -0.89 -17.21 5.64
N VAL A 189 -1.33 -16.28 4.76
CA VAL A 189 -2.68 -15.71 4.85
C VAL A 189 -3.68 -16.32 3.86
N LEU A 190 -3.22 -16.88 2.72
CA LEU A 190 -4.10 -17.52 1.74
C LEU A 190 -4.39 -18.99 2.12
N VAL A 191 -4.89 -19.18 3.33
CA VAL A 191 -5.21 -20.46 3.96
C VAL A 191 -6.71 -20.49 4.23
N GLY A 192 -7.42 -21.53 3.77
CA GLY A 192 -8.85 -21.63 3.98
C GLY A 192 -9.20 -22.11 5.41
N GLU A 193 -10.46 -22.02 5.78
CA GLU A 193 -11.02 -22.55 7.01
C GLU A 193 -12.04 -23.63 6.71
N PHE A 194 -11.94 -24.74 7.43
CA PHE A 194 -12.97 -25.77 7.45
C PHE A 194 -12.82 -26.58 8.73
N GLY A 195 -13.61 -26.29 9.73
CA GLY A 195 -13.53 -26.87 11.08
C GLY A 195 -14.86 -27.42 11.59
N GLY A 196 -15.98 -27.10 10.95
CA GLY A 196 -17.33 -27.43 11.42
C GLY A 196 -17.73 -26.64 12.67
N ALA A 197 -18.70 -27.14 13.42
CA ALA A 197 -19.39 -26.39 14.46
C ALA A 197 -18.48 -25.77 15.54
N ALA A 198 -17.40 -26.44 15.93
CA ALA A 198 -16.45 -25.97 16.96
C ALA A 198 -15.00 -26.34 16.64
N GLY A 199 -14.64 -26.40 15.34
CA GLY A 199 -13.27 -26.58 14.89
C GLY A 199 -12.77 -28.02 14.82
N THR A 200 -13.57 -29.02 15.18
CA THR A 200 -13.12 -30.42 15.34
C THR A 200 -13.56 -31.36 14.23
N LEU A 201 -14.34 -30.88 13.24
CA LEU A 201 -14.94 -31.70 12.17
C LEU A 201 -15.69 -32.93 12.67
N SER A 202 -16.26 -32.88 13.86
CA SER A 202 -16.85 -34.04 14.56
C SER A 202 -17.95 -34.73 13.76
N SER A 203 -18.71 -33.97 12.93
CA SER A 203 -19.76 -34.53 12.06
C SER A 203 -19.21 -35.41 10.93
N LEU A 204 -17.93 -35.26 10.55
CA LEU A 204 -17.24 -36.02 9.54
C LEU A 204 -16.34 -37.11 10.10
N GLY A 205 -16.12 -37.12 11.41
CA GLY A 205 -15.31 -38.10 12.11
C GLY A 205 -13.91 -38.25 11.53
N LYS A 206 -13.48 -39.49 11.30
CA LYS A 206 -12.13 -39.80 10.76
C LYS A 206 -11.86 -39.29 9.35
N ASP A 207 -12.88 -38.91 8.61
CA ASP A 207 -12.73 -38.40 7.23
C ASP A 207 -12.63 -36.87 7.17
N GLY A 208 -12.82 -36.17 8.31
CA GLY A 208 -12.81 -34.72 8.37
C GLY A 208 -11.57 -34.09 7.76
N LEU A 209 -10.36 -34.52 8.15
CA LEU A 209 -9.11 -33.98 7.59
C LEU A 209 -8.95 -34.29 6.11
N LYS A 210 -9.42 -35.46 5.61
CA LYS A 210 -9.37 -35.75 4.17
C LYS A 210 -10.28 -34.82 3.36
N VAL A 211 -11.46 -34.49 3.90
CA VAL A 211 -12.38 -33.53 3.28
C VAL A 211 -11.74 -32.14 3.26
N GLN A 212 -11.15 -31.70 4.37
CA GLN A 212 -10.45 -30.44 4.46
C GLN A 212 -9.33 -30.34 3.41
N ASP A 213 -8.50 -31.39 3.30
CA ASP A 213 -7.41 -31.45 2.31
C ASP A 213 -7.91 -31.33 0.87
N GLU A 214 -8.95 -32.09 0.53
CA GLU A 214 -9.51 -32.06 -0.83
C GLU A 214 -10.24 -30.74 -1.13
N LEU A 215 -10.91 -30.15 -0.15
CA LEU A 215 -11.56 -28.84 -0.27
C LEU A 215 -10.51 -27.74 -0.54
N MET A 216 -9.42 -27.71 0.22
CA MET A 216 -8.37 -26.70 0.04
C MET A 216 -7.69 -26.83 -1.33
N LYS A 217 -7.47 -28.05 -1.81
CA LYS A 217 -6.97 -28.31 -3.18
C LYS A 217 -7.93 -27.75 -4.26
N GLU A 218 -9.24 -28.01 -4.11
CA GLU A 218 -10.27 -27.49 -5.02
C GLU A 218 -10.26 -25.95 -5.09
N LEU A 219 -10.15 -25.29 -3.94
CA LEU A 219 -10.16 -23.83 -3.81
C LEU A 219 -8.80 -23.20 -4.14
N LYS A 220 -7.74 -24.01 -4.29
CA LYS A 220 -6.36 -23.56 -4.47
C LYS A 220 -5.92 -22.62 -3.32
N LEU A 221 -6.20 -23.04 -2.11
CA LEU A 221 -5.80 -22.38 -0.86
C LEU A 221 -4.82 -23.26 -0.09
N GLY A 222 -4.07 -22.64 0.82
CA GLY A 222 -3.26 -23.35 1.79
C GLY A 222 -4.13 -24.11 2.76
N GLN A 223 -3.57 -25.21 3.30
CA GLN A 223 -4.21 -25.99 4.34
C GLN A 223 -3.98 -25.36 5.70
N PRO A 224 -5.01 -25.27 6.56
CA PRO A 224 -4.82 -24.84 7.92
C PRO A 224 -4.14 -25.95 8.74
N GLU A 225 -3.25 -25.57 9.64
CA GLU A 225 -2.62 -26.47 10.61
C GLU A 225 -3.65 -27.01 11.63
N ILE A 226 -4.63 -26.17 11.93
CA ILE A 226 -5.77 -26.41 12.82
C ILE A 226 -6.87 -25.40 12.46
N SER A 227 -8.10 -25.62 12.91
CA SER A 227 -9.16 -24.60 12.75
C SER A 227 -8.73 -23.27 13.39
N TRP A 228 -8.97 -22.18 12.64
CA TRP A 228 -8.57 -20.83 13.04
C TRP A 228 -9.76 -19.87 13.21
N HIS A 229 -10.97 -20.40 13.49
CA HIS A 229 -12.19 -19.60 13.67
C HIS A 229 -12.01 -18.41 14.63
N THR A 230 -11.21 -18.58 15.69
CA THR A 230 -10.95 -17.54 16.71
C THR A 230 -9.47 -17.15 16.84
N VAL A 231 -8.62 -17.55 15.87
CA VAL A 231 -7.21 -17.16 15.81
C VAL A 231 -7.01 -16.31 14.56
N ARG A 232 -7.13 -14.98 14.72
CA ARG A 232 -7.35 -14.04 13.63
C ARG A 232 -6.08 -13.30 13.14
N ASP A 233 -4.91 -13.73 13.57
CA ASP A 233 -3.62 -13.15 13.21
C ASP A 233 -3.39 -13.06 11.69
N ARG A 234 -3.90 -14.03 10.91
CA ARG A 234 -3.83 -14.03 9.43
C ARG A 234 -4.51 -12.80 8.82
N ILE A 235 -5.69 -12.46 9.31
CA ILE A 235 -6.47 -11.30 8.83
C ILE A 235 -5.79 -10.00 9.29
N ALA A 236 -5.36 -9.94 10.55
CA ALA A 236 -4.62 -8.80 11.09
C ALA A 236 -3.29 -8.56 10.36
N GLU A 237 -2.57 -9.63 9.96
CA GLU A 237 -1.32 -9.53 9.18
C GLU A 237 -1.55 -8.87 7.82
N VAL A 238 -2.67 -9.19 7.13
CA VAL A 238 -3.07 -8.52 5.88
C VAL A 238 -3.26 -7.02 6.10
N GLY A 239 -4.00 -6.65 7.16
CA GLY A 239 -4.21 -5.24 7.52
C GLY A 239 -2.89 -4.52 7.81
N CYS A 240 -2.02 -5.12 8.62
CA CYS A 240 -0.69 -4.58 8.92
C CYS A 240 0.17 -4.37 7.67
N PHE A 241 0.16 -5.33 6.74
CA PHE A 241 0.84 -5.20 5.46
C PHE A 241 0.34 -4.00 4.66
N LEU A 242 -0.98 -3.83 4.52
CA LEU A 242 -1.58 -2.71 3.82
C LEU A 242 -1.29 -1.36 4.51
N GLY A 243 -1.23 -1.35 5.86
CA GLY A 243 -0.81 -0.20 6.64
C GLY A 243 0.63 0.23 6.33
N LEU A 244 1.56 -0.72 6.18
CA LEU A 244 2.95 -0.44 5.79
C LEU A 244 3.05 0.10 4.36
N VAL A 245 2.32 -0.52 3.42
CA VAL A 245 2.31 -0.10 2.01
C VAL A 245 1.75 1.31 1.86
N THR A 246 0.58 1.58 2.42
CA THR A 246 -0.05 2.90 2.36
C THR A 246 0.75 3.95 3.11
N GLY A 247 1.44 3.58 4.20
CA GLY A 247 2.39 4.46 4.88
C GLY A 247 3.51 4.95 3.95
N SER A 248 4.01 4.09 3.06
CA SER A 248 4.99 4.48 2.03
C SER A 248 4.38 5.36 0.94
N CYS A 249 3.12 5.11 0.54
CA CYS A 249 2.37 6.03 -0.34
C CYS A 249 2.25 7.43 0.30
N GLY A 250 1.90 7.49 1.58
CA GLY A 250 1.81 8.73 2.35
C GLY A 250 3.12 9.50 2.40
N LYS A 251 4.28 8.80 2.51
CA LYS A 251 5.61 9.44 2.46
C LYS A 251 5.86 10.11 1.10
N ILE A 252 5.54 9.44 -0.01
CA ILE A 252 5.67 10.04 -1.35
C ILE A 252 4.79 11.28 -1.46
N ALA A 253 3.52 11.16 -1.09
CA ALA A 253 2.56 12.27 -1.14
C ALA A 253 2.98 13.46 -0.28
N PHE A 254 3.56 13.21 0.90
CA PHE A 254 4.04 14.25 1.78
C PHE A 254 5.21 15.02 1.14
N ASP A 255 6.21 14.32 0.60
CA ASP A 255 7.32 14.97 -0.08
C ASP A 255 6.87 15.76 -1.33
N VAL A 256 5.96 15.20 -2.13
CA VAL A 256 5.45 15.89 -3.32
C VAL A 256 4.72 17.19 -2.92
N LYS A 257 3.89 17.19 -1.89
CA LYS A 257 3.23 18.41 -1.40
C LYS A 257 4.24 19.49 -1.01
N LEU A 258 5.30 19.12 -0.29
CA LEU A 258 6.35 20.06 0.11
C LEU A 258 7.14 20.59 -1.09
N LEU A 259 7.45 19.74 -2.06
CA LEU A 259 8.18 20.12 -3.26
C LEU A 259 7.34 20.95 -4.27
N MET A 260 5.98 20.88 -4.14
CA MET A 260 5.04 21.70 -4.93
C MET A 260 4.74 23.07 -4.33
N GLN A 261 5.19 23.37 -3.10
CA GLN A 261 4.98 24.69 -2.52
C GLN A 261 5.51 25.79 -3.45
N THR A 262 4.81 26.92 -3.53
CA THR A 262 5.16 28.04 -4.43
C THR A 262 6.60 28.50 -4.27
N GLU A 263 7.12 28.49 -3.05
CA GLU A 263 8.49 28.89 -2.72
C GLU A 263 9.53 27.84 -3.10
N VAL A 264 9.12 26.58 -3.35
CA VAL A 264 9.98 25.44 -3.67
C VAL A 264 9.91 25.09 -5.15
N GLU A 265 8.74 24.80 -5.69
CA GLU A 265 8.44 24.54 -7.11
C GLU A 265 9.34 23.51 -7.82
N GLU A 266 9.85 22.50 -7.11
CA GLU A 266 10.79 21.52 -7.66
C GLU A 266 10.10 20.40 -8.43
N VAL A 267 8.81 20.11 -8.12
CA VAL A 267 7.99 19.14 -8.85
C VAL A 267 6.55 19.63 -8.98
N TYR A 268 5.80 19.01 -9.90
CA TYR A 268 4.34 19.13 -9.99
C TYR A 268 3.70 17.78 -10.24
N GLU A 269 2.51 17.56 -9.67
CA GLU A 269 1.68 16.41 -10.03
C GLU A 269 1.34 16.41 -11.52
N PRO A 270 1.04 15.22 -12.10
CA PRO A 270 0.58 15.13 -13.48
C PRO A 270 -0.61 16.07 -13.71
N PHE A 271 -0.53 16.86 -14.78
CA PHE A 271 -1.55 17.86 -15.11
C PHE A 271 -2.32 17.47 -16.36
N HIS A 272 -3.61 17.63 -16.29
CA HIS A 272 -4.52 17.73 -17.43
C HIS A 272 -5.54 18.84 -17.16
N ALA A 273 -6.17 19.36 -18.21
CA ALA A 273 -7.10 20.48 -18.09
C ALA A 273 -8.17 20.23 -17.02
N GLY A 274 -8.33 21.16 -16.10
CA GLY A 274 -9.29 21.10 -15.00
C GLY A 274 -8.81 20.37 -13.73
N ARG A 275 -7.76 19.55 -13.77
CA ARG A 275 -7.28 18.84 -12.58
C ARG A 275 -6.64 19.79 -11.58
N GLY A 276 -7.10 19.73 -10.32
CA GLY A 276 -6.56 20.56 -9.24
C GLY A 276 -6.88 22.05 -9.36
N SER A 277 -7.80 22.43 -10.23
CA SER A 277 -8.20 23.82 -10.43
C SER A 277 -8.80 24.44 -9.18
N SER A 278 -8.50 25.72 -8.96
CA SER A 278 -9.15 26.52 -7.94
C SER A 278 -10.40 27.18 -8.51
N SER A 279 -11.47 27.26 -7.72
CA SER A 279 -12.70 27.95 -8.09
C SER A 279 -12.55 29.47 -8.16
N THR A 280 -11.50 30.04 -7.54
CA THR A 280 -11.30 31.49 -7.39
C THR A 280 -9.96 31.99 -7.90
N MET A 281 -8.95 31.11 -7.98
CA MET A 281 -7.56 31.49 -8.34
C MET A 281 -7.11 30.69 -9.58
N PRO A 282 -7.18 31.25 -10.80
CA PRO A 282 -6.94 30.51 -12.04
C PRO A 282 -5.55 29.88 -12.16
N GLN A 283 -4.53 30.51 -11.55
CA GLN A 283 -3.15 30.04 -11.58
C GLN A 283 -2.84 28.91 -10.59
N LYS A 284 -3.73 28.66 -9.61
CA LYS A 284 -3.46 27.72 -8.54
C LYS A 284 -3.60 26.27 -9.01
N ARG A 285 -2.57 25.45 -8.80
CA ARG A 285 -2.52 24.03 -9.08
C ARG A 285 -2.43 23.24 -7.77
N ASN A 286 -3.54 22.64 -7.34
CA ASN A 286 -3.59 21.90 -6.08
C ASN A 286 -2.98 20.50 -6.24
N PRO A 287 -2.26 19.98 -5.22
CA PRO A 287 -1.70 18.64 -5.21
C PRO A 287 -2.76 17.57 -4.85
N ILE A 288 -3.72 17.35 -5.75
CA ILE A 288 -4.96 16.60 -5.48
C ILE A 288 -4.68 15.14 -5.14
N SER A 289 -3.80 14.46 -5.89
CA SER A 289 -3.44 13.08 -5.60
C SER A 289 -2.81 12.95 -4.22
N SER A 290 -1.86 13.82 -3.90
CA SER A 290 -1.17 13.82 -2.60
C SER A 290 -2.10 14.12 -1.43
N VAL A 291 -3.11 14.96 -1.63
CA VAL A 291 -4.15 15.25 -0.62
C VAL A 291 -4.97 14.00 -0.32
N TYR A 292 -5.45 13.30 -1.35
CA TYR A 292 -6.25 12.09 -1.18
C TYR A 292 -5.43 10.93 -0.60
N ILE A 293 -4.21 10.69 -1.09
CA ILE A 293 -3.29 9.68 -0.54
C ILE A 293 -3.08 9.92 0.97
N THR A 294 -2.88 11.18 1.39
CA THR A 294 -2.68 11.51 2.81
C THR A 294 -3.89 11.13 3.66
N ALA A 295 -5.10 11.45 3.21
CA ALA A 295 -6.34 11.13 3.92
C ALA A 295 -6.57 9.61 4.00
N GLN A 296 -6.46 8.92 2.86
CA GLN A 296 -6.63 7.46 2.76
C GLN A 296 -5.65 6.71 3.68
N THR A 297 -4.37 7.09 3.64
CA THR A 297 -3.33 6.49 4.50
C THR A 297 -3.62 6.68 5.99
N ALA A 298 -4.14 7.84 6.38
CA ALA A 298 -4.49 8.10 7.78
C ALA A 298 -5.64 7.20 8.23
N MET A 299 -6.68 7.03 7.39
CA MET A 299 -7.81 6.16 7.69
C MET A 299 -7.43 4.68 7.73
N VAL A 300 -6.63 4.20 6.78
CA VAL A 300 -6.13 2.81 6.78
C VAL A 300 -5.46 2.47 8.11
N ARG A 301 -4.62 3.35 8.65
CA ARG A 301 -3.96 3.11 9.95
C ARG A 301 -4.94 2.93 11.11
N GLN A 302 -6.06 3.66 11.13
CA GLN A 302 -7.08 3.49 12.17
C GLN A 302 -7.81 2.16 12.02
N LEU A 303 -8.13 1.77 10.80
CA LEU A 303 -8.79 0.49 10.52
C LEU A 303 -7.86 -0.72 10.80
N VAL A 304 -6.52 -0.56 10.61
CA VAL A 304 -5.54 -1.58 11.05
C VAL A 304 -5.61 -1.79 12.55
N ALA A 305 -5.74 -0.71 13.34
CA ALA A 305 -5.92 -0.84 14.79
C ALA A 305 -7.20 -1.62 15.12
N ALA A 306 -8.31 -1.38 14.40
CA ALA A 306 -9.54 -2.16 14.59
C ALA A 306 -9.35 -3.66 14.29
N LEU A 307 -8.57 -4.03 13.25
CA LEU A 307 -8.26 -5.44 12.98
C LEU A 307 -7.36 -6.07 14.06
N LEU A 308 -6.49 -5.30 14.69
CA LEU A 308 -5.69 -5.78 15.82
C LEU A 308 -6.57 -6.01 17.05
N ASP A 309 -7.57 -5.16 17.30
CA ASP A 309 -8.55 -5.36 18.37
C ASP A 309 -9.44 -6.56 18.09
N ALA A 310 -9.77 -6.83 16.83
CA ALA A 310 -10.57 -7.99 16.42
C ALA A 310 -9.92 -9.36 16.72
N GLN A 311 -8.65 -9.42 17.11
CA GLN A 311 -8.02 -10.68 17.54
C GLN A 311 -8.46 -11.14 18.93
N GLY A 312 -9.13 -10.29 19.72
CA GLY A 312 -9.61 -10.61 21.07
C GLY A 312 -10.90 -11.42 21.06
N GLU A 313 -10.91 -12.57 20.38
CA GLU A 313 -12.09 -13.42 20.22
C GLU A 313 -12.33 -14.38 21.41
N ASP A 314 -13.58 -14.85 21.52
CA ASP A 314 -14.04 -15.69 22.63
C ASP A 314 -14.04 -17.17 22.25
N HIS A 315 -13.51 -18.01 23.13
CA HIS A 315 -13.62 -19.49 23.07
C HIS A 315 -13.39 -20.04 21.64
N GLU A 316 -14.30 -20.83 21.10
CA GLU A 316 -14.27 -21.45 19.79
C GLU A 316 -15.15 -20.71 18.76
N ARG A 317 -15.87 -19.65 19.18
CA ARG A 317 -16.71 -18.79 18.34
C ARG A 317 -16.87 -17.40 18.96
N SER A 318 -16.64 -16.38 18.18
CA SER A 318 -16.63 -14.98 18.63
C SER A 318 -18.02 -14.41 18.92
N THR A 319 -18.04 -13.38 19.78
CA THR A 319 -19.22 -12.56 20.11
C THR A 319 -18.93 -11.08 19.92
N GLY A 320 -18.74 -10.66 18.66
CA GLY A 320 -18.54 -9.27 18.25
C GLY A 320 -17.22 -8.95 17.55
N PRO A 321 -16.05 -9.42 18.03
CA PRO A 321 -14.77 -9.14 17.37
C PRO A 321 -14.70 -9.60 15.89
N TRP A 322 -15.31 -10.74 15.55
CA TRP A 322 -15.35 -11.22 14.16
C TRP A 322 -16.07 -10.25 13.22
N GLU A 323 -17.14 -9.60 13.66
CA GLU A 323 -17.89 -8.62 12.89
C GLU A 323 -17.11 -7.32 12.66
N ILE A 324 -16.09 -6.99 13.48
CA ILE A 324 -15.18 -5.88 13.23
C ILE A 324 -14.45 -6.08 11.88
N GLU A 325 -14.06 -7.32 11.56
CA GLU A 325 -13.40 -7.63 10.30
C GLU A 325 -14.31 -7.37 9.09
N TRP A 326 -15.62 -7.61 9.22
CA TRP A 326 -16.57 -7.38 8.13
C TRP A 326 -16.67 -5.90 7.73
N ILE A 327 -16.43 -5.02 8.68
CA ILE A 327 -16.38 -3.55 8.47
C ILE A 327 -14.98 -3.16 7.99
N ALA A 328 -13.96 -3.47 8.78
CA ALA A 328 -12.63 -2.90 8.61
C ALA A 328 -11.89 -3.45 7.38
N LEU A 329 -11.99 -4.74 7.09
CA LEU A 329 -11.19 -5.38 6.04
C LEU A 329 -11.53 -4.87 4.63
N PRO A 330 -12.82 -4.81 4.19
CA PRO A 330 -13.16 -4.25 2.90
C PRO A 330 -12.75 -2.77 2.77
N GLU A 331 -12.95 -1.97 3.82
CA GLU A 331 -12.60 -0.55 3.82
C GLU A 331 -11.09 -0.34 3.72
N ILE A 332 -10.27 -1.15 4.42
CA ILE A 332 -8.80 -1.11 4.30
C ILE A 332 -8.37 -1.38 2.86
N PHE A 333 -8.91 -2.41 2.22
CA PHE A 333 -8.58 -2.73 0.83
C PHE A 333 -9.03 -1.64 -0.14
N MET A 334 -10.24 -1.12 0.00
CA MET A 334 -10.78 -0.08 -0.86
C MET A 334 -9.96 1.21 -0.77
N LEU A 335 -9.66 1.68 0.45
CA LEU A 335 -8.83 2.88 0.67
C LEU A 335 -7.37 2.67 0.23
N SER A 336 -6.82 1.47 0.45
CA SER A 336 -5.48 1.13 0.00
C SER A 336 -5.38 1.13 -1.53
N ALA A 337 -6.39 0.59 -2.22
CA ALA A 337 -6.45 0.62 -3.69
C ALA A 337 -6.51 2.05 -4.23
N GLY A 338 -7.28 2.92 -3.59
CA GLY A 338 -7.32 4.34 -3.93
C GLY A 338 -5.94 5.01 -3.74
N ALA A 339 -5.29 4.79 -2.59
CA ALA A 339 -3.97 5.34 -2.29
C ALA A 339 -2.90 4.83 -3.28
N LEU A 340 -2.89 3.55 -3.59
CA LEU A 340 -1.96 2.93 -4.55
C LEU A 340 -2.19 3.45 -5.96
N SER A 341 -3.43 3.50 -6.43
CA SER A 341 -3.78 4.01 -7.76
C SER A 341 -3.37 5.47 -7.94
N GLN A 342 -3.64 6.32 -6.94
CA GLN A 342 -3.22 7.73 -6.96
C GLN A 342 -1.69 7.86 -6.90
N THR A 343 -1.00 7.03 -6.11
CA THR A 343 0.47 7.04 -6.03
C THR A 343 1.10 6.60 -7.34
N ARG A 344 0.57 5.56 -7.97
CA ARG A 344 1.01 5.11 -9.29
C ARG A 344 0.85 6.20 -10.34
N PHE A 345 -0.34 6.80 -10.44
CA PHE A 345 -0.60 7.93 -11.34
C PHE A 345 0.39 9.08 -11.10
N LEU A 346 0.67 9.38 -9.84
CA LEU A 346 1.59 10.45 -9.45
C LEU A 346 3.01 10.17 -9.92
N VAL A 347 3.57 8.98 -9.66
CA VAL A 347 4.97 8.68 -10.01
C VAL A 347 5.19 8.41 -11.49
N GLU A 348 4.18 7.91 -12.21
CA GLU A 348 4.24 7.70 -13.66
C GLU A 348 4.25 9.01 -14.43
N GLY A 349 3.63 10.07 -13.92
CA GLY A 349 3.49 11.33 -14.62
C GLY A 349 4.07 12.56 -13.92
N LEU A 350 4.91 12.38 -12.89
CA LEU A 350 5.48 13.47 -12.11
C LEU A 350 6.29 14.41 -12.99
N GLN A 351 5.96 15.70 -12.95
CA GLN A 351 6.67 16.75 -13.66
C GLN A 351 7.80 17.29 -12.79
N VAL A 352 9.04 17.18 -13.25
CA VAL A 352 10.24 17.59 -12.51
C VAL A 352 10.78 18.88 -13.08
N ASN A 353 11.02 19.87 -12.22
CA ASN A 353 11.57 21.17 -12.56
C ASN A 353 13.05 21.26 -12.17
N GLU A 354 13.91 20.66 -13.02
CA GLU A 354 15.37 20.62 -12.78
C GLU A 354 15.99 22.02 -12.66
N LYS A 355 15.46 22.98 -13.45
CA LYS A 355 15.93 24.37 -13.36
C LYS A 355 15.68 24.94 -11.97
N LYS A 356 14.48 24.74 -11.42
CA LYS A 356 14.14 25.23 -10.10
C LYS A 356 14.92 24.53 -8.99
N MET A 357 15.17 23.23 -9.13
CA MET A 357 16.05 22.49 -8.23
C MET A 357 17.44 23.13 -8.17
N ARG A 358 18.00 23.51 -9.33
CA ARG A 358 19.31 24.20 -9.39
C ARG A 358 19.24 25.58 -8.75
N GLU A 359 18.22 26.40 -9.07
CA GLU A 359 18.02 27.72 -8.47
C GLU A 359 17.90 27.65 -6.95
N ASN A 360 17.18 26.65 -6.44
CA ASN A 360 16.98 26.47 -4.99
C ASN A 360 18.26 26.15 -4.23
N LEU A 361 19.26 25.54 -4.85
CA LEU A 361 20.58 25.35 -4.25
C LEU A 361 21.31 26.66 -3.93
N ASP A 362 20.97 27.74 -4.64
CA ASP A 362 21.58 29.06 -4.47
C ASP A 362 20.83 29.99 -3.50
N ILE A 363 19.64 29.61 -3.02
CA ILE A 363 18.81 30.44 -2.11
C ILE A 363 19.58 30.87 -0.87
N THR A 364 20.41 30.00 -0.32
CA THR A 364 21.22 30.27 0.88
C THR A 364 22.54 30.94 0.56
N LYS A 365 22.72 31.43 -0.68
CA LYS A 365 23.95 32.13 -1.13
C LYS A 365 25.23 31.30 -0.90
N GLY A 366 25.13 30.00 -1.08
CA GLY A 366 26.21 29.04 -0.96
C GLY A 366 26.34 28.40 0.43
N LEU A 367 25.56 28.77 1.43
CA LEU A 367 25.66 28.19 2.78
C LEU A 367 25.41 26.67 2.79
N ILE A 368 24.62 26.13 1.85
CA ILE A 368 24.42 24.69 1.67
C ILE A 368 25.74 23.94 1.43
N MET A 369 26.78 24.65 0.97
CA MET A 369 28.11 24.09 0.68
C MET A 369 29.12 24.27 1.81
N SER A 370 28.73 24.80 2.96
CA SER A 370 29.63 25.08 4.09
C SER A 370 30.39 23.82 4.56
N GLU A 371 29.74 22.66 4.59
CA GLU A 371 30.36 21.39 4.93
C GLU A 371 31.43 21.00 3.90
N ALA A 372 31.14 21.13 2.61
CA ALA A 372 32.09 20.84 1.54
C ALA A 372 33.36 21.71 1.65
N VAL A 373 33.18 23.01 1.93
CA VAL A 373 34.28 23.94 2.15
C VAL A 373 35.08 23.56 3.40
N MET A 374 34.40 23.31 4.51
CA MET A 374 35.04 22.87 5.75
C MET A 374 35.89 21.62 5.55
N MET A 375 35.33 20.59 4.90
CA MET A 375 36.04 19.33 4.66
C MET A 375 37.21 19.50 3.67
N GLY A 376 36.98 20.30 2.60
CA GLY A 376 38.00 20.59 1.58
C GLY A 376 39.22 21.38 2.13
N LEU A 377 39.04 22.24 3.12
CA LEU A 377 40.08 22.96 3.83
C LEU A 377 40.65 22.16 4.99
N GLY A 378 39.87 21.25 5.57
CA GLY A 378 40.22 20.47 6.75
C GLY A 378 41.48 19.59 6.59
N ALA A 379 41.73 19.10 5.35
CA ALA A 379 42.91 18.31 5.05
C ALA A 379 44.24 19.09 5.30
N GLN A 380 44.20 20.42 5.20
CA GLN A 380 45.39 21.29 5.38
C GLN A 380 45.36 22.01 6.73
N LEU A 381 44.20 22.39 7.23
CA LEU A 381 44.04 23.19 8.45
C LEU A 381 43.78 22.35 9.71
N GLY A 382 43.34 21.09 9.54
CA GLY A 382 42.68 20.33 10.56
C GLY A 382 41.18 20.69 10.65
N ARG A 383 40.33 19.70 11.03
CA ARG A 383 38.89 19.81 11.02
C ARG A 383 38.35 20.97 11.87
N ASN A 384 38.85 21.10 13.11
CA ASN A 384 38.27 22.09 14.04
C ASN A 384 38.64 23.53 13.61
N LYS A 385 39.85 23.79 13.17
CA LYS A 385 40.23 25.12 12.69
C LYS A 385 39.47 25.48 11.41
N ALA A 386 39.31 24.55 10.49
CA ALA A 386 38.48 24.76 9.30
C ALA A 386 37.03 25.03 9.64
N HIS A 387 36.46 24.30 10.63
CA HIS A 387 35.11 24.54 11.12
C HIS A 387 34.93 25.98 11.64
N ASP A 388 35.82 26.42 12.54
CA ASP A 388 35.70 27.75 13.18
C ASP A 388 35.78 28.89 12.15
N LEU A 389 36.73 28.79 11.20
CA LEU A 389 36.89 29.78 10.12
C LEU A 389 35.65 29.84 9.22
N VAL A 390 35.16 28.67 8.78
CA VAL A 390 33.95 28.60 7.93
C VAL A 390 32.69 29.05 8.69
N TYR A 391 32.61 28.73 9.99
CA TYR A 391 31.47 29.17 10.82
C TYR A 391 31.36 30.67 10.90
N ASP A 392 32.48 31.39 11.16
CA ASP A 392 32.51 32.85 11.22
C ASP A 392 32.10 33.48 9.87
N ILE A 393 32.64 32.95 8.78
CA ILE A 393 32.26 33.41 7.43
C ILE A 393 30.78 33.15 7.14
N CYS A 394 30.22 31.99 7.52
CA CYS A 394 28.79 31.72 7.37
C CYS A 394 27.93 32.72 8.14
N ARG A 395 28.33 33.16 9.32
CA ARG A 395 27.63 34.23 10.05
C ARG A 395 27.66 35.55 9.31
N ASP A 396 28.79 35.87 8.65
CA ASP A 396 28.91 37.09 7.84
C ASP A 396 28.09 37.03 6.55
N VAL A 397 27.95 35.85 5.91
CA VAL A 397 26.99 35.62 4.81
C VAL A 397 25.58 36.03 5.26
N VAL A 398 25.13 35.53 6.42
CA VAL A 398 23.79 35.82 6.97
C VAL A 398 23.63 37.32 7.28
N LYS A 399 24.64 37.96 7.89
CA LYS A 399 24.59 39.39 8.26
C LYS A 399 24.61 40.33 7.06
N THR A 400 25.46 40.04 6.07
CA THR A 400 25.74 40.96 4.97
C THR A 400 24.90 40.68 3.73
N GLY A 401 24.37 39.44 3.61
CA GLY A 401 23.69 38.98 2.43
C GLY A 401 24.61 38.74 1.23
N ARG A 402 25.94 38.73 1.41
CA ARG A 402 26.95 38.42 0.39
C ARG A 402 27.07 36.92 0.17
N SER A 403 27.61 36.51 -0.97
CA SER A 403 27.80 35.07 -1.25
C SER A 403 28.92 34.47 -0.40
N LEU A 404 28.80 33.18 -0.07
CA LEU A 404 29.81 32.43 0.68
C LEU A 404 31.16 32.47 -0.05
N ILE A 405 31.17 32.28 -1.37
CA ILE A 405 32.40 32.25 -2.17
C ILE A 405 33.15 33.58 -2.15
N ASP A 406 32.44 34.71 -2.19
CA ASP A 406 33.10 36.03 -2.18
C ASP A 406 33.75 36.29 -0.82
N LEU A 407 33.07 35.99 0.27
CA LEU A 407 33.64 36.14 1.63
C LEU A 407 34.81 35.18 1.87
N LEU A 408 34.73 33.93 1.38
CA LEU A 408 35.84 32.98 1.45
C LEU A 408 37.05 33.46 0.67
N ALA A 409 36.86 34.02 -0.50
CA ALA A 409 37.95 34.49 -1.36
C ALA A 409 38.65 35.75 -0.82
N GLU A 410 37.95 36.60 -0.05
CA GLU A 410 38.51 37.80 0.59
C GLU A 410 39.20 37.51 1.94
N ASP A 411 38.94 36.33 2.53
CA ASP A 411 39.54 35.98 3.83
C ASP A 411 41.01 35.67 3.69
N LYS A 412 41.85 36.39 4.49
CA LYS A 412 43.30 36.34 4.41
C LYS A 412 43.89 35.01 4.93
N GLU A 413 43.19 34.33 5.80
CA GLU A 413 43.65 33.03 6.29
C GLU A 413 43.29 31.94 5.28
N ILE A 414 42.09 31.91 4.76
CA ILE A 414 41.64 30.93 3.75
C ILE A 414 42.44 31.07 2.43
N SER A 415 42.74 32.27 2.01
CA SER A 415 43.51 32.53 0.78
C SER A 415 44.93 31.92 0.76
N LYS A 416 45.49 31.57 1.95
CA LYS A 416 46.77 30.82 2.09
C LYS A 416 46.63 29.37 1.64
N TYR A 417 45.42 28.79 1.67
CA TYR A 417 45.17 27.35 1.48
C TYR A 417 44.36 27.04 0.26
N ALA A 418 43.56 28.01 -0.27
CA ALA A 418 42.71 27.86 -1.42
C ALA A 418 42.63 29.14 -2.24
N ASP A 419 42.95 29.04 -3.52
CA ASP A 419 42.67 30.08 -4.49
C ASP A 419 41.20 30.11 -4.88
N ARG A 420 40.77 31.16 -5.61
CA ARG A 420 39.39 31.33 -6.05
C ARG A 420 38.90 30.11 -6.85
N LYS A 421 39.72 29.54 -7.72
CA LYS A 421 39.38 28.37 -8.54
C LYS A 421 39.14 27.14 -7.72
N LYS A 422 39.92 26.89 -6.65
CA LYS A 422 39.67 25.80 -5.69
C LYS A 422 38.38 26.05 -4.93
N LEU A 423 38.12 27.27 -4.46
CA LEU A 423 36.92 27.65 -3.77
C LEU A 423 35.66 27.45 -4.67
N GLU A 424 35.71 27.86 -5.93
CA GLU A 424 34.63 27.66 -6.91
C GLU A 424 34.27 26.17 -7.05
N ARG A 425 35.28 25.30 -7.08
CA ARG A 425 35.04 23.85 -7.10
C ARG A 425 34.39 23.33 -5.81
N LEU A 426 34.77 23.88 -4.65
CA LEU A 426 34.24 23.45 -3.35
C LEU A 426 32.82 23.93 -3.13
N VAL A 427 32.43 25.07 -3.70
CA VAL A 427 31.06 25.60 -3.55
C VAL A 427 30.12 25.17 -4.66
N ASP A 428 30.58 24.43 -5.66
CA ASP A 428 29.69 23.89 -6.69
C ASP A 428 28.97 22.64 -6.19
N PRO A 429 27.62 22.68 -6.04
CA PRO A 429 26.84 21.55 -5.54
C PRO A 429 27.02 20.26 -6.34
N ALA A 430 27.32 20.34 -7.63
CA ALA A 430 27.54 19.17 -8.48
C ALA A 430 28.80 18.35 -8.06
N ASN A 431 29.73 18.97 -7.33
CA ASN A 431 30.94 18.31 -6.85
C ASN A 431 30.81 17.71 -5.44
N TYR A 432 29.61 17.81 -4.82
CA TYR A 432 29.39 17.32 -3.44
C TYR A 432 28.15 16.43 -3.34
N LEU A 433 28.01 15.50 -4.28
CA LEU A 433 26.90 14.54 -4.33
C LEU A 433 27.27 13.18 -3.73
N GLY A 434 28.50 13.02 -3.26
CA GLY A 434 29.01 11.77 -2.71
C GLY A 434 28.86 10.62 -3.71
N VAL A 435 28.30 9.50 -3.23
CA VAL A 435 28.03 8.29 -4.02
C VAL A 435 26.53 8.13 -4.33
N ALA A 436 25.80 9.23 -4.44
CA ALA A 436 24.35 9.19 -4.66
C ALA A 436 23.97 8.42 -5.94
N GLY A 437 24.71 8.63 -7.04
CA GLY A 437 24.50 7.91 -8.29
C GLY A 437 24.74 6.40 -8.18
N GLU A 438 25.79 5.99 -7.51
CA GLU A 438 26.10 4.57 -7.27
C GLU A 438 25.06 3.90 -6.37
N MET A 439 24.50 4.64 -5.41
CA MET A 439 23.37 4.15 -4.60
C MET A 439 22.11 3.96 -5.45
N VAL A 440 21.80 4.87 -6.38
CA VAL A 440 20.73 4.70 -7.37
C VAL A 440 20.96 3.43 -8.19
N ASP A 441 22.17 3.27 -8.76
CA ASP A 441 22.49 2.09 -9.58
C ASP A 441 22.36 0.79 -8.79
N ARG A 442 22.75 0.79 -7.50
CA ARG A 442 22.59 -0.37 -6.60
C ARG A 442 21.12 -0.76 -6.47
N VAL A 443 20.23 0.20 -6.19
CA VAL A 443 18.79 -0.08 -6.05
C VAL A 443 18.18 -0.58 -7.36
N LEU A 444 18.55 0.03 -8.50
CA LEU A 444 18.07 -0.41 -9.83
C LEU A 444 18.53 -1.84 -10.17
N LYS A 445 19.73 -2.25 -9.73
CA LYS A 445 20.24 -3.61 -9.93
C LYS A 445 19.50 -4.67 -9.09
N MET A 446 18.95 -4.30 -7.94
CA MET A 446 18.19 -5.23 -7.09
C MET A 446 16.86 -5.67 -7.71
N ARG A 447 16.37 -4.99 -8.74
CA ARG A 447 15.12 -5.30 -9.47
C ARG A 447 15.27 -6.45 -10.48
N LYS A 448 16.47 -6.90 -10.73
CA LYS A 448 16.74 -8.04 -11.63
C LYS A 448 16.65 -9.34 -10.86
#